data_a3dc2212cc8cc60f20b67e7345939dc9
#
_entry.id   a3dc2212cc8cc60f20b67e7345939dc9
#
_cell.length_a   1.000
_cell.length_b   1.000
_cell.length_c   1.000
_cell.angle_alpha   90.00
_cell.angle_beta   90.00
_cell.angle_gamma   90.00
#
_symmetry.space_group_name_H-M   'P 1'
#
loop_
_entity.id
_entity.type
_entity.pdbx_description
1 polymer ?
#
loop_
_entity_poly.entity_id
_entity_poly.type
_entity_poly.pdbx_seq_one_letter_code
_entity_poly.pdbx_strand_id
1 'polypeptide(L)'
;MKPTVFKTTNNNYYLYSPNKRRVIPISMHLYDAFLKNPSLILNDEFGAYLHDNGYLDEYQESYNGLIDESDIINALSNIPQIIFEMTSQCNLKCKYCCYNDCYTTFQNREEGVISFETAKAVIDFVASVCNDRNNSSVNSPLVFSFYGGEPLLYGDKIKEIVNYIKSKDFHNRVVKFSITTNATLIHKHIDFLAENQFAILVSLDGDSQHNANRVFHNNQPTFDTVFRNLKYCQNSYPEFFKTIRFNSVYTNASVTDEIIEFFLSSFGKYPTFSPLHEPQESQNAYIIKDLIKKIEP
;
A
#
# COMPACT_ATOMS: atom_id res chain seq x y z
N MET A 1 -15.85 17.05 14.81
CA MET A 1 -15.79 17.20 13.32
C MET A 1 -17.19 17.04 12.77
N LYS A 2 -17.66 17.99 11.95
CA LYS A 2 -19.05 18.01 11.43
C LYS A 2 -19.14 17.30 10.06
N PRO A 3 -20.30 16.71 9.74
CA PRO A 3 -20.60 16.27 8.39
C PRO A 3 -20.41 17.40 7.38
N THR A 4 -19.89 17.08 6.22
CA THR A 4 -19.54 18.07 5.20
C THR A 4 -19.95 17.56 3.82
N VAL A 5 -20.51 18.44 2.98
CA VAL A 5 -20.80 18.11 1.59
C VAL A 5 -19.74 18.71 0.66
N PHE A 6 -19.44 18.03 -0.41
CA PHE A 6 -18.50 18.50 -1.43
C PHE A 6 -18.93 18.04 -2.84
N LYS A 7 -18.38 18.73 -3.83
CA LYS A 7 -18.64 18.48 -5.24
C LYS A 7 -17.31 18.20 -5.95
N THR A 8 -17.29 17.22 -6.81
CA THR A 8 -16.13 16.94 -7.66
C THR A 8 -16.13 17.77 -8.94
N THR A 9 -15.00 17.81 -9.64
CA THR A 9 -14.88 18.47 -10.95
C THR A 9 -15.84 17.92 -11.99
N ASN A 10 -16.25 16.65 -11.87
CA ASN A 10 -17.21 15.97 -12.76
C ASN A 10 -18.67 16.16 -12.34
N ASN A 11 -18.95 17.15 -11.49
CA ASN A 11 -20.29 17.47 -10.98
C ASN A 11 -20.98 16.34 -10.20
N ASN A 12 -20.21 15.42 -9.59
CA ASN A 12 -20.74 14.46 -8.63
C ASN A 12 -20.77 15.09 -7.23
N TYR A 13 -21.81 14.81 -6.47
CA TYR A 13 -22.06 15.39 -5.15
C TYR A 13 -21.96 14.33 -4.07
N TYR A 14 -21.32 14.66 -2.97
CA TYR A 14 -21.03 13.73 -1.87
C TYR A 14 -21.25 14.37 -0.51
N LEU A 15 -21.63 13.53 0.46
CA LEU A 15 -21.60 13.81 1.89
C LEU A 15 -20.46 13.01 2.52
N TYR A 16 -19.58 13.68 3.24
CA TYR A 16 -18.63 13.03 4.15
C TYR A 16 -19.25 13.00 5.55
N SER A 17 -19.40 11.78 6.08
CA SER A 17 -19.81 11.53 7.46
C SER A 17 -18.57 11.20 8.30
N PRO A 18 -18.10 12.10 9.17
CA PRO A 18 -16.95 11.81 10.03
C PRO A 18 -17.25 10.74 11.07
N ASN A 19 -18.49 10.70 11.61
CA ASN A 19 -18.91 9.70 12.57
C ASN A 19 -18.86 8.27 12.01
N LYS A 20 -19.29 8.07 10.76
CA LYS A 20 -19.24 6.78 10.07
C LYS A 20 -17.95 6.57 9.27
N ARG A 21 -17.10 7.60 9.15
CA ARG A 21 -15.88 7.61 8.33
C ARG A 21 -16.14 7.17 6.88
N ARG A 22 -17.24 7.69 6.29
CA ARG A 22 -17.69 7.33 4.94
C ARG A 22 -18.01 8.54 4.08
N VAL A 23 -17.74 8.39 2.79
CA VAL A 23 -18.20 9.26 1.73
C VAL A 23 -19.40 8.60 1.06
N ILE A 24 -20.51 9.36 0.92
CA ILE A 24 -21.77 8.87 0.42
C ILE A 24 -22.18 9.73 -0.77
N PRO A 25 -22.49 9.15 -1.94
CA PRO A 25 -23.03 9.91 -3.05
C PRO A 25 -24.44 10.45 -2.68
N ILE A 26 -24.68 11.72 -2.97
CA ILE A 26 -25.97 12.39 -2.73
C ILE A 26 -26.45 13.09 -4.01
N SER A 27 -27.72 13.41 -4.06
CA SER A 27 -28.27 14.21 -5.16
C SER A 27 -27.83 15.69 -5.06
N MET A 28 -27.82 16.39 -6.20
CA MET A 28 -27.62 17.84 -6.23
C MET A 28 -28.61 18.58 -5.30
N HIS A 29 -29.86 18.12 -5.26
CA HIS A 29 -30.90 18.69 -4.41
C HIS A 29 -30.50 18.60 -2.92
N LEU A 30 -30.03 17.45 -2.45
CA LEU A 30 -29.57 17.27 -1.07
C LEU A 30 -28.31 18.08 -0.78
N TYR A 31 -27.39 18.18 -1.73
CA TYR A 31 -26.19 19.01 -1.62
C TYR A 31 -26.57 20.49 -1.40
N ASP A 32 -27.46 21.05 -2.23
CA ASP A 32 -27.90 22.44 -2.13
C ASP A 32 -28.71 22.68 -0.86
N ALA A 33 -29.57 21.75 -0.45
CA ALA A 33 -30.31 21.80 0.80
C ALA A 33 -29.36 21.84 2.01
N PHE A 34 -28.36 20.99 2.03
CA PHE A 34 -27.37 20.91 3.12
C PHE A 34 -26.58 22.22 3.25
N LEU A 35 -26.17 22.84 2.13
CA LEU A 35 -25.40 24.08 2.14
C LEU A 35 -26.28 25.27 2.66
N LYS A 36 -27.58 25.25 2.37
CA LYS A 36 -28.51 26.28 2.88
C LYS A 36 -28.77 26.12 4.37
N ASN A 37 -29.14 24.94 4.78
CA ASN A 37 -29.33 24.53 6.16
C ASN A 37 -29.32 22.99 6.24
N PRO A 38 -28.42 22.40 7.00
CA PRO A 38 -28.33 20.93 7.12
C PRO A 38 -29.65 20.26 7.54
N SER A 39 -30.50 20.93 8.28
CA SER A 39 -31.81 20.38 8.68
C SER A 39 -32.79 20.22 7.50
N LEU A 40 -32.59 20.89 6.38
CA LEU A 40 -33.49 20.82 5.23
C LEU A 40 -33.45 19.47 4.54
N ILE A 41 -32.32 18.70 4.69
CA ILE A 41 -32.21 17.38 4.08
C ILE A 41 -33.17 16.36 4.72
N LEU A 42 -33.67 16.62 5.92
CA LEU A 42 -34.63 15.74 6.60
C LEU A 42 -36.01 15.70 5.90
N ASN A 43 -36.27 16.67 5.02
CA ASN A 43 -37.48 16.68 4.19
C ASN A 43 -37.39 15.69 2.98
N ASP A 44 -36.25 15.10 2.75
CA ASP A 44 -35.99 14.10 1.73
C ASP A 44 -35.87 12.72 2.39
N GLU A 45 -36.45 11.69 1.78
CA GLU A 45 -36.47 10.33 2.34
C GLU A 45 -35.05 9.79 2.58
N PHE A 46 -34.13 10.02 1.64
CA PHE A 46 -32.75 9.60 1.79
C PHE A 46 -32.00 10.45 2.82
N GLY A 47 -32.29 11.74 2.90
CA GLY A 47 -31.77 12.62 3.93
C GLY A 47 -32.21 12.22 5.33
N ALA A 48 -33.48 11.86 5.51
CA ALA A 48 -34.00 11.30 6.76
C ALA A 48 -33.30 9.99 7.11
N TYR A 49 -33.14 9.07 6.14
CA TYR A 49 -32.37 7.82 6.34
C TYR A 49 -30.95 8.09 6.83
N LEU A 50 -30.25 9.07 6.22
CA LEU A 50 -28.90 9.43 6.63
C LEU A 50 -28.85 9.93 8.09
N HIS A 51 -29.83 10.73 8.49
CA HIS A 51 -29.98 11.21 9.88
C HIS A 51 -30.22 10.05 10.85
N ASP A 52 -31.24 9.22 10.60
CA ASP A 52 -31.67 8.15 11.49
C ASP A 52 -30.60 7.06 11.66
N ASN A 53 -29.70 6.93 10.69
CA ASN A 53 -28.56 6.02 10.76
C ASN A 53 -27.25 6.67 11.23
N GLY A 54 -27.30 7.89 11.76
CA GLY A 54 -26.16 8.57 12.40
C GLY A 54 -25.09 9.06 11.42
N TYR A 55 -25.41 9.21 10.13
CA TYR A 55 -24.47 9.76 9.16
C TYR A 55 -24.30 11.28 9.28
N LEU A 56 -25.26 11.94 9.90
CA LEU A 56 -25.24 13.37 10.14
C LEU A 56 -24.74 13.75 11.53
N ASP A 57 -24.40 12.77 12.34
CA ASP A 57 -23.90 13.04 13.69
C ASP A 57 -22.50 13.66 13.63
N GLU A 58 -22.27 14.58 14.56
CA GLU A 58 -20.94 15.13 14.77
C GLU A 58 -20.02 14.05 15.37
N TYR A 59 -18.86 13.88 14.79
CA TYR A 59 -17.81 13.08 15.40
C TYR A 59 -17.17 13.92 16.51
N GLN A 60 -17.41 13.52 17.73
CA GLN A 60 -16.66 14.00 18.89
C GLN A 60 -15.54 13.01 19.15
N GLU A 61 -14.30 13.44 18.99
CA GLU A 61 -13.17 12.69 19.50
C GLU A 61 -13.28 12.67 21.03
N SER A 62 -13.79 11.57 21.57
CA SER A 62 -13.58 11.29 22.98
C SER A 62 -12.15 10.76 23.14
N TYR A 63 -11.21 11.69 23.24
CA TYR A 63 -9.84 11.33 23.63
C TYR A 63 -9.88 11.04 25.14
N ASN A 64 -10.19 9.81 25.52
CA ASN A 64 -10.15 9.36 26.90
C ASN A 64 -8.71 9.05 27.35
N GLY A 65 -7.82 9.85 26.91
CA GLY A 65 -6.51 10.22 27.50
C GLY A 65 -5.40 9.21 27.47
N LEU A 66 -5.43 8.07 28.02
CA LEU A 66 -4.26 7.21 28.15
C LEU A 66 -4.52 5.84 27.52
N ILE A 67 -3.62 5.44 26.61
CA ILE A 67 -3.52 4.05 26.18
C ILE A 67 -3.08 3.25 27.39
N ASP A 68 -3.89 2.34 27.86
CA ASP A 68 -3.52 1.44 28.95
C ASP A 68 -2.92 0.11 28.43
N GLU A 69 -2.43 -0.70 29.35
CA GLU A 69 -1.85 -1.99 29.00
C GLU A 69 -2.85 -2.91 28.27
N SER A 70 -4.13 -2.83 28.62
CA SER A 70 -5.19 -3.64 28.01
C SER A 70 -5.44 -3.25 26.56
N ASP A 71 -5.38 -1.95 26.24
CA ASP A 71 -5.47 -1.44 24.88
C ASP A 71 -4.32 -1.94 23.99
N ILE A 72 -3.10 -1.94 24.57
CA ILE A 72 -1.90 -2.43 23.88
C ILE A 72 -2.03 -3.94 23.60
N ILE A 73 -2.39 -4.74 24.60
CA ILE A 73 -2.56 -6.19 24.47
C ILE A 73 -3.65 -6.50 23.46
N ASN A 74 -4.79 -5.80 23.52
CA ASN A 74 -5.87 -5.95 22.54
C ASN A 74 -5.42 -5.62 21.12
N ALA A 75 -4.70 -4.53 20.91
CA ALA A 75 -4.18 -4.16 19.61
C ALA A 75 -3.18 -5.20 19.06
N LEU A 76 -2.27 -5.69 19.90
CA LEU A 76 -1.27 -6.69 19.51
C LEU A 76 -1.92 -8.06 19.23
N SER A 77 -2.91 -8.48 20.04
CA SER A 77 -3.63 -9.75 19.81
C SER A 77 -4.43 -9.74 18.49
N ASN A 78 -4.79 -8.56 18.00
CA ASN A 78 -5.60 -8.38 16.79
C ASN A 78 -4.81 -7.78 15.62
N ILE A 79 -3.49 -7.81 15.66
CA ILE A 79 -2.63 -7.22 14.62
C ILE A 79 -2.97 -7.81 13.24
N PRO A 80 -3.25 -6.96 12.20
CA PRO A 80 -3.64 -7.49 10.90
C PRO A 80 -2.45 -7.82 10.00
N GLN A 81 -1.30 -7.20 10.24
CA GLN A 81 -0.14 -7.30 9.35
C GLN A 81 1.17 -7.08 10.09
N ILE A 82 2.16 -7.90 9.73
CA ILE A 82 3.57 -7.74 10.10
C ILE A 82 4.36 -7.47 8.81
N ILE A 83 5.20 -6.45 8.81
CA ILE A 83 6.07 -6.14 7.67
C ILE A 83 7.52 -6.39 8.08
N PHE A 84 8.18 -7.32 7.37
CA PHE A 84 9.61 -7.53 7.48
C PHE A 84 10.33 -6.65 6.44
N GLU A 85 11.08 -5.67 6.90
CA GLU A 85 12.07 -5.02 6.07
C GLU A 85 13.28 -5.95 5.94
N MET A 86 13.35 -6.64 4.79
CA MET A 86 14.36 -7.68 4.54
C MET A 86 15.76 -7.10 4.48
N THR A 87 15.88 -5.94 3.87
CA THR A 87 17.14 -5.22 3.67
C THR A 87 16.86 -3.81 3.17
N SER A 88 17.76 -2.87 3.42
CA SER A 88 17.76 -1.56 2.76
C SER A 88 18.45 -1.58 1.39
N GLN A 89 19.16 -2.68 1.04
CA GLN A 89 19.84 -2.83 -0.24
C GLN A 89 18.83 -3.02 -1.38
N CYS A 90 19.15 -2.49 -2.56
CA CYS A 90 18.38 -2.66 -3.77
C CYS A 90 19.32 -2.81 -4.97
N ASN A 91 18.96 -3.61 -5.95
CA ASN A 91 19.68 -3.72 -7.21
C ASN A 91 19.34 -2.57 -8.19
N LEU A 92 18.44 -1.65 -7.79
CA LEU A 92 18.11 -0.44 -8.53
C LEU A 92 18.56 0.82 -7.80
N LYS A 93 18.72 1.89 -8.58
CA LYS A 93 18.99 3.26 -8.13
C LYS A 93 17.91 4.21 -8.68
N CYS A 94 16.65 3.97 -8.29
CA CYS A 94 15.54 4.84 -8.72
C CYS A 94 15.78 6.28 -8.26
N LYS A 95 15.57 7.26 -9.16
CA LYS A 95 15.90 8.66 -8.90
C LYS A 95 15.09 9.30 -7.76
N TYR A 96 13.90 8.78 -7.48
CA TYR A 96 12.98 9.27 -6.45
C TYR A 96 12.86 8.35 -5.23
N CYS A 97 13.74 7.35 -5.12
CA CYS A 97 13.67 6.39 -4.01
C CYS A 97 13.95 7.07 -2.67
N CYS A 98 13.12 6.78 -1.65
CA CYS A 98 13.31 7.32 -0.30
C CYS A 98 14.64 6.88 0.34
N TYR A 99 15.22 5.77 -0.11
CA TYR A 99 16.56 5.32 0.27
C TYR A 99 17.69 5.98 -0.55
N ASN A 100 17.39 6.94 -1.42
CA ASN A 100 18.40 7.67 -2.19
C ASN A 100 18.86 8.91 -1.42
N ASP A 101 20.04 9.44 -1.78
CA ASP A 101 20.67 10.63 -1.19
C ASP A 101 19.82 11.91 -1.22
N CYS A 102 18.66 11.86 -1.91
CA CYS A 102 17.70 12.96 -1.96
C CYS A 102 16.94 13.17 -0.62
N TYR A 103 16.96 12.17 0.29
CA TYR A 103 16.22 12.21 1.54
C TYR A 103 17.17 12.07 2.73
N THR A 104 17.21 13.07 3.60
CA THR A 104 18.13 13.12 4.74
C THR A 104 17.75 12.16 5.87
N THR A 105 16.49 11.75 5.93
CA THR A 105 15.96 10.87 6.99
C THR A 105 16.40 9.41 6.86
N PHE A 106 16.87 9.00 5.68
CA PHE A 106 17.32 7.64 5.39
C PHE A 106 18.81 7.62 5.01
N GLN A 107 19.60 8.46 5.63
CA GLN A 107 21.05 8.48 5.46
C GLN A 107 21.62 7.17 6.01
N ASN A 108 22.25 6.42 5.16
CA ASN A 108 22.91 5.13 5.36
C ASN A 108 21.97 3.94 5.15
N ARG A 109 21.96 3.48 3.90
CA ARG A 109 21.62 2.08 3.65
C ARG A 109 22.66 1.25 4.36
N GLU A 110 22.38 0.83 5.58
CA GLU A 110 23.19 -0.18 6.24
C GLU A 110 23.16 -1.44 5.36
N GLU A 111 24.31 -2.06 5.15
CA GLU A 111 24.42 -3.31 4.39
C GLU A 111 23.82 -4.49 5.17
N GLY A 112 22.74 -4.24 5.91
CA GLY A 112 22.09 -5.20 6.77
C GLY A 112 21.00 -6.00 6.03
N VAL A 113 20.92 -7.26 6.40
CA VAL A 113 19.79 -8.15 6.09
C VAL A 113 19.19 -8.58 7.41
N ILE A 114 17.87 -8.60 7.53
CA ILE A 114 17.21 -9.11 8.73
C ILE A 114 17.75 -10.50 9.08
N SER A 115 18.15 -10.70 10.32
CA SER A 115 18.59 -12.02 10.77
C SER A 115 17.42 -12.97 10.91
N PHE A 116 17.64 -14.26 10.74
CA PHE A 116 16.59 -15.25 10.99
C PHE A 116 16.14 -15.22 12.45
N GLU A 117 17.07 -15.01 13.37
CA GLU A 117 16.80 -14.92 14.82
C GLU A 117 15.87 -13.75 15.15
N THR A 118 16.07 -12.59 14.50
CA THR A 118 15.17 -11.43 14.65
C THR A 118 13.79 -11.74 14.11
N ALA A 119 13.70 -12.29 12.89
CA ALA A 119 12.42 -12.68 12.29
C ALA A 119 11.70 -13.73 13.15
N LYS A 120 12.45 -14.73 13.64
CA LYS A 120 11.95 -15.78 14.55
C LYS A 120 11.38 -15.20 15.82
N ALA A 121 12.10 -14.27 16.48
CA ALA A 121 11.62 -13.64 17.71
C ALA A 121 10.30 -12.90 17.51
N VAL A 122 10.17 -12.15 16.39
CA VAL A 122 8.92 -11.46 16.03
C VAL A 122 7.80 -12.45 15.77
N ILE A 123 8.06 -13.53 15.02
CA ILE A 123 7.04 -14.55 14.71
C ILE A 123 6.57 -15.25 15.98
N ASP A 124 7.48 -15.63 16.87
CA ASP A 124 7.15 -16.28 18.15
C ASP A 124 6.33 -15.35 19.04
N PHE A 125 6.68 -14.06 19.09
CA PHE A 125 5.90 -13.06 19.81
C PHE A 125 4.49 -12.93 19.24
N VAL A 126 4.36 -12.78 17.91
CA VAL A 126 3.05 -12.66 17.25
C VAL A 126 2.20 -13.91 17.47
N ALA A 127 2.78 -15.10 17.40
CA ALA A 127 2.08 -16.33 17.73
C ALA A 127 1.58 -16.34 19.19
N SER A 128 2.41 -15.87 20.13
CA SER A 128 2.02 -15.81 21.55
C SER A 128 0.85 -14.85 21.78
N VAL A 129 0.87 -13.64 21.20
CA VAL A 129 -0.22 -12.66 21.36
C VAL A 129 -1.49 -13.05 20.59
N CYS A 130 -1.38 -13.75 19.47
CA CYS A 130 -2.55 -14.30 18.79
C CYS A 130 -3.29 -15.36 19.61
N ASN A 131 -2.60 -16.05 20.53
CA ASN A 131 -3.20 -17.02 21.45
C ASN A 131 -3.76 -16.39 22.74
N ASP A 132 -3.70 -15.04 22.87
CA ASP A 132 -4.30 -14.34 23.99
C ASP A 132 -5.84 -14.35 23.90
N ARG A 133 -6.49 -14.36 25.07
CA ARG A 133 -7.96 -14.33 25.20
C ARG A 133 -8.62 -13.09 24.57
N ASN A 134 -7.87 -12.00 24.38
CA ASN A 134 -8.33 -10.77 23.75
C ASN A 134 -8.32 -10.85 22.22
N ASN A 135 -7.88 -11.97 21.63
CA ASN A 135 -7.92 -12.13 20.18
C ASN A 135 -9.36 -12.33 19.70
N SER A 136 -9.93 -11.28 19.11
CA SER A 136 -11.23 -11.28 18.44
C SER A 136 -11.14 -11.50 16.92
N SER A 137 -9.93 -11.66 16.40
CA SER A 137 -9.63 -11.76 14.95
C SER A 137 -9.53 -13.20 14.44
N VAL A 138 -10.12 -14.15 15.13
CA VAL A 138 -10.22 -15.56 14.68
C VAL A 138 -10.87 -15.62 13.30
N ASN A 139 -10.31 -16.44 12.41
CA ASN A 139 -10.67 -16.54 10.98
C ASN A 139 -10.38 -15.27 10.14
N SER A 140 -9.82 -14.23 10.73
CA SER A 140 -9.40 -13.04 9.99
C SER A 140 -7.98 -13.19 9.43
N PRO A 141 -7.63 -12.51 8.33
CA PRO A 141 -6.27 -12.56 7.79
C PRO A 141 -5.22 -12.02 8.78
N LEU A 142 -4.09 -12.74 8.87
CA LEU A 142 -2.84 -12.24 9.41
C LEU A 142 -1.81 -12.25 8.28
N VAL A 143 -1.41 -11.06 7.83
CA VAL A 143 -0.55 -10.91 6.66
C VAL A 143 0.90 -10.75 7.09
N PHE A 144 1.80 -11.60 6.60
CA PHE A 144 3.23 -11.39 6.69
C PHE A 144 3.73 -10.83 5.37
N SER A 145 4.23 -9.60 5.41
CA SER A 145 4.66 -8.82 4.26
C SER A 145 6.17 -8.71 4.22
N PHE A 146 6.75 -8.82 3.03
CA PHE A 146 8.19 -8.67 2.80
C PHE A 146 8.42 -7.40 1.98
N TYR A 147 9.26 -6.52 2.50
CA TYR A 147 9.52 -5.19 1.97
C TYR A 147 11.01 -4.83 2.11
N GLY A 148 11.37 -3.59 1.78
CA GLY A 148 12.70 -3.02 1.93
C GLY A 148 13.19 -2.36 0.65
N GLY A 149 14.50 -2.40 0.39
CA GLY A 149 15.05 -2.01 -0.89
C GLY A 149 14.53 -2.90 -2.03
N GLU A 150 15.09 -4.11 -2.16
CA GLU A 150 14.52 -5.18 -2.99
C GLU A 150 14.57 -6.52 -2.22
N PRO A 151 13.43 -6.99 -1.72
CA PRO A 151 13.38 -8.18 -0.87
C PRO A 151 13.79 -9.46 -1.60
N LEU A 152 13.58 -9.56 -2.93
CA LEU A 152 13.94 -10.75 -3.71
C LEU A 152 15.47 -10.93 -3.91
N LEU A 153 16.30 -9.97 -3.51
CA LEU A 153 17.74 -10.19 -3.34
C LEU A 153 18.02 -11.29 -2.32
N TYR A 154 17.13 -11.49 -1.37
CA TYR A 154 17.22 -12.46 -0.29
C TYR A 154 16.05 -13.44 -0.29
N GLY A 155 15.65 -13.89 -1.49
CA GLY A 155 14.52 -14.79 -1.67
C GLY A 155 14.63 -16.11 -0.91
N ASP A 156 15.85 -16.67 -0.74
CA ASP A 156 16.03 -17.90 0.05
C ASP A 156 15.83 -17.68 1.54
N LYS A 157 16.18 -16.49 2.06
CA LYS A 157 15.86 -16.12 3.44
C LYS A 157 14.36 -15.90 3.64
N ILE A 158 13.65 -15.35 2.65
CA ILE A 158 12.19 -15.29 2.67
C ILE A 158 11.59 -16.68 2.75
N LYS A 159 12.11 -17.67 2.00
CA LYS A 159 11.65 -19.07 2.07
C LYS A 159 11.83 -19.64 3.48
N GLU A 160 13.00 -19.41 4.09
CA GLU A 160 13.28 -19.85 5.47
C GLU A 160 12.26 -19.26 6.46
N ILE A 161 12.01 -17.95 6.40
CA ILE A 161 11.05 -17.24 7.26
C ILE A 161 9.63 -17.77 7.03
N VAL A 162 9.20 -17.93 5.79
CA VAL A 162 7.86 -18.46 5.44
C VAL A 162 7.66 -19.88 5.97
N ASN A 163 8.66 -20.74 5.83
CA ASN A 163 8.59 -22.10 6.38
C ASN A 163 8.45 -22.08 7.90
N TYR A 164 9.16 -21.16 8.57
CA TYR A 164 9.04 -21.01 10.01
C TYR A 164 7.65 -20.50 10.41
N ILE A 165 7.10 -19.49 9.72
CA ILE A 165 5.74 -19.00 9.94
C ILE A 165 4.74 -20.15 9.80
N LYS A 166 4.85 -20.98 8.77
CA LYS A 166 3.95 -22.13 8.53
C LYS A 166 4.02 -23.20 9.62
N SER A 167 5.11 -23.27 10.36
CA SER A 167 5.27 -24.20 11.48
C SER A 167 4.60 -23.73 12.78
N LYS A 168 4.05 -22.51 12.82
CA LYS A 168 3.46 -21.90 14.01
C LYS A 168 1.94 -21.94 13.99
N ASP A 169 1.36 -21.98 15.18
CA ASP A 169 -0.08 -21.78 15.39
C ASP A 169 -0.35 -20.29 15.71
N PHE A 170 -1.26 -19.70 14.96
CA PHE A 170 -1.74 -18.33 15.14
C PHE A 170 -3.22 -18.29 15.54
N HIS A 171 -3.65 -19.28 16.31
CA HIS A 171 -5.00 -19.36 16.87
C HIS A 171 -6.11 -19.20 15.81
N ASN A 172 -6.07 -20.07 14.80
CA ASN A 172 -7.04 -20.08 13.68
C ASN A 172 -7.09 -18.78 12.84
N ARG A 173 -6.06 -17.91 12.90
CA ARG A 173 -5.92 -16.80 11.95
C ARG A 173 -5.58 -17.36 10.57
N VAL A 174 -6.08 -16.71 9.53
CA VAL A 174 -5.74 -17.07 8.14
C VAL A 174 -4.42 -16.41 7.74
N VAL A 175 -3.32 -17.17 7.82
CA VAL A 175 -2.00 -16.67 7.44
C VAL A 175 -1.95 -16.42 5.94
N LYS A 176 -1.51 -15.23 5.57
CA LYS A 176 -1.29 -14.79 4.17
C LYS A 176 0.08 -14.16 4.02
N PHE A 177 0.62 -14.20 2.81
CA PHE A 177 1.90 -13.62 2.47
C PHE A 177 1.73 -12.51 1.43
N SER A 178 2.54 -11.46 1.55
CA SER A 178 2.64 -10.42 0.53
C SER A 178 4.07 -9.93 0.35
N ILE A 179 4.36 -9.39 -0.82
CA ILE A 179 5.67 -8.85 -1.15
C ILE A 179 5.52 -7.64 -2.07
N THR A 180 6.32 -6.60 -1.82
CA THR A 180 6.50 -5.50 -2.77
C THR A 180 7.86 -5.64 -3.42
N THR A 181 7.93 -5.64 -4.75
CA THR A 181 9.16 -5.88 -5.50
C THR A 181 9.24 -5.01 -6.76
N ASN A 182 10.47 -4.71 -7.19
CA ASN A 182 10.73 -4.11 -8.50
C ASN A 182 10.65 -5.13 -9.66
N ALA A 183 10.35 -6.38 -9.38
CA ALA A 183 10.16 -7.50 -10.31
C ALA A 183 11.34 -7.85 -11.21
N THR A 184 12.53 -7.25 -11.03
CA THR A 184 13.72 -7.65 -11.83
C THR A 184 14.16 -9.09 -11.57
N LEU A 185 13.88 -9.63 -10.37
CA LEU A 185 14.25 -10.97 -9.94
C LEU A 185 13.07 -11.93 -9.80
N ILE A 186 11.84 -11.50 -10.08
CA ILE A 186 10.63 -12.29 -9.81
C ILE A 186 10.65 -13.67 -10.49
N HIS A 187 11.20 -13.75 -11.70
CA HIS A 187 11.31 -14.99 -12.47
C HIS A 187 12.14 -16.10 -11.77
N LYS A 188 13.03 -15.72 -10.86
CA LYS A 188 13.85 -16.68 -10.09
C LYS A 188 13.10 -17.29 -8.91
N HIS A 189 12.03 -16.66 -8.46
CA HIS A 189 11.31 -17.03 -7.25
C HIS A 189 9.82 -17.31 -7.48
N ILE A 190 9.39 -17.28 -8.75
CA ILE A 190 7.96 -17.30 -9.10
C ILE A 190 7.28 -18.61 -8.64
N ASP A 191 7.94 -19.75 -8.73
CA ASP A 191 7.40 -21.02 -8.26
C ASP A 191 7.06 -20.97 -6.77
N PHE A 192 8.00 -20.54 -5.96
CA PHE A 192 7.82 -20.39 -4.52
C PHE A 192 6.72 -19.36 -4.17
N LEU A 193 6.69 -18.23 -4.87
CA LEU A 193 5.70 -17.18 -4.64
C LEU A 193 4.28 -17.68 -5.00
N ALA A 194 4.17 -18.43 -6.09
CA ALA A 194 2.90 -19.00 -6.54
C ALA A 194 2.41 -20.13 -5.61
N GLU A 195 3.28 -21.06 -5.25
CA GLU A 195 2.98 -22.17 -4.32
C GLU A 195 2.48 -21.65 -2.96
N ASN A 196 3.02 -20.53 -2.50
CA ASN A 196 2.65 -19.92 -1.24
C ASN A 196 1.59 -18.80 -1.37
N GLN A 197 0.99 -18.65 -2.55
CA GLN A 197 -0.11 -17.72 -2.84
C GLN A 197 0.19 -16.26 -2.42
N PHE A 198 1.39 -15.79 -2.68
CA PHE A 198 1.78 -14.41 -2.36
C PHE A 198 0.89 -13.39 -3.07
N ALA A 199 0.40 -12.40 -2.33
CA ALA A 199 -0.09 -11.16 -2.94
C ALA A 199 1.13 -10.31 -3.33
N ILE A 200 1.31 -10.05 -4.62
CA ILE A 200 2.48 -9.30 -5.11
C ILE A 200 2.07 -7.90 -5.52
N LEU A 201 2.78 -6.90 -5.01
CA LEU A 201 2.73 -5.52 -5.49
C LEU A 201 4.00 -5.23 -6.27
N VAL A 202 3.87 -5.04 -7.57
CA VAL A 202 4.98 -4.71 -8.47
C VAL A 202 5.12 -3.21 -8.61
N SER A 203 6.32 -2.71 -8.36
CA SER A 203 6.68 -1.31 -8.59
C SER A 203 7.08 -1.09 -10.05
N LEU A 204 6.16 -0.57 -10.86
CA LEU A 204 6.36 -0.25 -12.29
C LEU A 204 5.58 1.03 -12.60
N ASP A 205 6.24 2.03 -13.20
CA ASP A 205 5.64 3.37 -13.35
C ASP A 205 4.84 3.56 -14.65
N GLY A 206 4.86 2.59 -15.54
CA GLY A 206 4.21 2.62 -16.84
C GLY A 206 5.09 1.99 -17.92
N ASP A 207 5.01 2.49 -19.13
CA ASP A 207 5.86 2.07 -20.25
C ASP A 207 7.33 2.50 -20.08
N SER A 208 8.14 2.35 -21.11
CA SER A 208 9.58 2.67 -21.08
C SER A 208 9.87 4.14 -20.77
N GLN A 209 8.99 5.07 -21.17
CA GLN A 209 9.15 6.50 -20.92
C GLN A 209 8.79 6.85 -19.48
N HIS A 210 7.63 6.38 -19.01
CA HIS A 210 7.16 6.63 -17.66
C HIS A 210 8.06 5.95 -16.62
N ASN A 211 8.62 4.79 -16.95
CA ASN A 211 9.53 4.02 -16.08
C ASN A 211 11.01 4.52 -16.11
N ALA A 212 11.32 5.60 -16.82
CA ALA A 212 12.70 6.09 -17.05
C ALA A 212 13.45 6.52 -15.77
N ASN A 213 12.73 6.75 -14.66
CA ASN A 213 13.32 7.07 -13.37
C ASN A 213 13.73 5.82 -12.56
N ARG A 214 13.33 4.62 -13.00
CA ARG A 214 13.77 3.35 -12.41
C ARG A 214 14.95 2.80 -13.21
N VAL A 215 16.14 2.96 -12.67
CA VAL A 215 17.39 2.58 -13.33
C VAL A 215 18.20 1.60 -12.47
N PHE A 216 19.02 0.79 -13.12
CA PHE A 216 20.07 0.02 -12.46
C PHE A 216 21.17 0.95 -11.94
N HIS A 217 22.08 0.44 -11.10
CA HIS A 217 23.22 1.22 -10.59
C HIS A 217 24.16 1.76 -11.68
N ASN A 218 24.19 1.12 -12.84
CA ASN A 218 24.91 1.59 -14.03
C ASN A 218 24.10 2.58 -14.91
N ASN A 219 23.00 3.10 -14.40
CA ASN A 219 22.05 4.00 -15.07
C ASN A 219 21.32 3.39 -16.29
N GLN A 220 21.40 2.09 -16.53
CA GLN A 220 20.64 1.42 -17.59
C GLN A 220 19.14 1.34 -17.21
N PRO A 221 18.24 1.51 -18.20
CA PRO A 221 16.80 1.35 -17.97
C PRO A 221 16.44 -0.05 -17.49
N THR A 222 15.41 -0.14 -16.64
CA THR A 222 14.95 -1.43 -16.09
C THR A 222 13.74 -2.00 -16.83
N PHE A 223 13.05 -1.19 -17.62
CA PHE A 223 11.75 -1.51 -18.21
C PHE A 223 11.74 -2.86 -18.94
N ASP A 224 12.64 -3.07 -19.91
CA ASP A 224 12.65 -4.29 -20.72
C ASP A 224 12.84 -5.57 -19.88
N THR A 225 13.67 -5.48 -18.83
CA THR A 225 13.88 -6.60 -17.91
C THR A 225 12.63 -6.91 -17.12
N VAL A 226 12.00 -5.89 -16.53
CA VAL A 226 10.77 -6.03 -15.73
C VAL A 226 9.63 -6.51 -16.60
N PHE A 227 9.42 -5.88 -17.76
CA PHE A 227 8.35 -6.23 -18.69
C PHE A 227 8.45 -7.69 -19.16
N ARG A 228 9.63 -8.14 -19.58
CA ARG A 228 9.88 -9.53 -19.96
C ARG A 228 9.56 -10.50 -18.82
N ASN A 229 10.01 -10.20 -17.60
CA ASN A 229 9.75 -11.05 -16.44
C ASN A 229 8.25 -11.12 -16.12
N LEU A 230 7.53 -10.00 -16.22
CA LEU A 230 6.08 -9.96 -16.00
C LEU A 230 5.32 -10.72 -17.09
N LYS A 231 5.73 -10.60 -18.37
CA LYS A 231 5.18 -11.41 -19.46
C LYS A 231 5.43 -12.90 -19.26
N TYR A 232 6.60 -13.29 -18.78
CA TYR A 232 6.86 -14.67 -18.38
C TYR A 232 5.89 -15.14 -17.28
N CYS A 233 5.69 -14.33 -16.21
CA CYS A 233 4.74 -14.66 -15.16
C CYS A 233 3.30 -14.76 -15.70
N GLN A 234 2.88 -13.83 -16.58
CA GLN A 234 1.56 -13.82 -17.18
C GLN A 234 1.28 -15.09 -18.00
N ASN A 235 2.26 -15.54 -18.78
CA ASN A 235 2.13 -16.67 -19.67
C ASN A 235 2.27 -18.03 -18.96
N SER A 236 3.21 -18.13 -18.01
CA SER A 236 3.53 -19.40 -17.36
C SER A 236 2.71 -19.66 -16.08
N TYR A 237 2.21 -18.58 -15.44
CA TYR A 237 1.43 -18.63 -14.18
C TYR A 237 0.16 -17.78 -14.26
N PRO A 238 -0.73 -18.00 -15.24
CA PRO A 238 -1.84 -17.09 -15.54
C PRO A 238 -2.81 -16.90 -14.35
N GLU A 239 -3.12 -17.96 -13.60
CA GLU A 239 -3.98 -17.86 -12.42
C GLU A 239 -3.31 -17.07 -11.30
N PHE A 240 -2.03 -17.32 -11.03
CA PHE A 240 -1.28 -16.57 -10.05
C PHE A 240 -1.08 -15.12 -10.48
N PHE A 241 -0.88 -14.85 -11.77
CA PHE A 241 -0.75 -13.49 -12.29
C PHE A 241 -1.98 -12.62 -11.99
N LYS A 242 -3.17 -13.21 -11.82
CA LYS A 242 -4.37 -12.48 -11.43
C LYS A 242 -4.22 -11.79 -10.06
N THR A 243 -3.40 -12.33 -9.17
CA THR A 243 -3.15 -11.76 -7.83
C THR A 243 -2.12 -10.61 -7.85
N ILE A 244 -1.32 -10.50 -8.89
CA ILE A 244 -0.31 -9.43 -9.03
C ILE A 244 -1.00 -8.09 -9.23
N ARG A 245 -0.58 -7.10 -8.46
CA ARG A 245 -1.01 -5.70 -8.56
C ARG A 245 0.18 -4.83 -8.91
N PHE A 246 -0.09 -3.64 -9.41
CA PHE A 246 0.92 -2.66 -9.80
C PHE A 246 0.78 -1.39 -8.98
N ASN A 247 1.92 -0.79 -8.63
CA ASN A 247 2.01 0.55 -8.08
C ASN A 247 2.89 1.40 -8.99
N SER A 248 2.34 2.50 -9.49
CA SER A 248 3.01 3.48 -10.33
C SER A 248 3.29 4.73 -9.52
N VAL A 249 4.54 5.18 -9.48
CA VAL A 249 4.89 6.50 -8.97
C VAL A 249 4.82 7.46 -10.14
N TYR A 250 3.84 8.36 -10.12
CA TYR A 250 3.68 9.33 -11.19
C TYR A 250 4.44 10.62 -10.89
N THR A 251 5.09 11.13 -11.95
CA THR A 251 5.88 12.38 -11.91
C THR A 251 5.15 13.54 -12.60
N ASN A 252 4.01 13.27 -13.21
CA ASN A 252 3.15 14.25 -13.85
C ASN A 252 1.71 13.72 -13.88
N ALA A 253 0.77 14.47 -13.31
CA ALA A 253 -0.64 14.07 -13.25
C ALA A 253 -1.30 14.02 -14.65
N SER A 254 -0.80 14.77 -15.63
CA SER A 254 -1.36 14.80 -17.00
C SER A 254 -1.15 13.52 -17.80
N VAL A 255 -0.26 12.62 -17.38
CA VAL A 255 0.04 11.36 -18.09
C VAL A 255 -0.61 10.12 -17.45
N THR A 256 -1.49 10.31 -16.46
CA THR A 256 -2.12 9.17 -15.77
C THR A 256 -2.97 8.30 -16.70
N ASP A 257 -3.63 8.90 -17.68
CA ASP A 257 -4.44 8.16 -18.66
C ASP A 257 -3.57 7.28 -19.56
N GLU A 258 -2.43 7.78 -20.01
CA GLU A 258 -1.46 7.01 -20.80
C GLU A 258 -0.89 5.83 -20.02
N ILE A 259 -0.60 6.05 -18.73
CA ILE A 259 -0.14 5.00 -17.82
C ILE A 259 -1.23 3.93 -17.63
N ILE A 260 -2.47 4.34 -17.41
CA ILE A 260 -3.62 3.42 -17.29
C ILE A 260 -3.79 2.60 -18.57
N GLU A 261 -3.75 3.23 -19.73
CA GLU A 261 -3.86 2.56 -21.04
C GLU A 261 -2.75 1.52 -21.22
N PHE A 262 -1.51 1.85 -20.87
CA PHE A 262 -0.40 0.90 -20.89
C PHE A 262 -0.68 -0.33 -20.03
N PHE A 263 -1.13 -0.16 -18.77
CA PHE A 263 -1.39 -1.29 -17.88
C PHE A 263 -2.58 -2.12 -18.34
N LEU A 264 -3.64 -1.50 -18.85
CA LEU A 264 -4.81 -2.20 -19.39
C LEU A 264 -4.45 -3.00 -20.65
N SER A 265 -3.76 -2.40 -21.60
CA SER A 265 -3.36 -3.06 -22.84
C SER A 265 -2.34 -4.17 -22.63
N SER A 266 -1.38 -3.95 -21.71
CA SER A 266 -0.28 -4.91 -21.46
C SER A 266 -0.68 -6.05 -20.54
N PHE A 267 -1.47 -5.78 -19.50
CA PHE A 267 -1.72 -6.70 -18.39
C PHE A 267 -3.20 -6.89 -18.05
N GLY A 268 -4.11 -6.12 -18.60
CA GLY A 268 -5.54 -6.13 -18.27
C GLY A 268 -5.83 -5.64 -16.84
N LYS A 269 -5.02 -4.75 -16.29
CA LYS A 269 -5.07 -4.33 -14.89
C LYS A 269 -4.97 -2.82 -14.74
N TYR A 270 -5.62 -2.29 -13.70
CA TYR A 270 -5.42 -0.91 -13.25
C TYR A 270 -4.27 -0.85 -12.24
N PRO A 271 -3.34 0.11 -12.36
CA PRO A 271 -2.35 0.36 -11.33
C PRO A 271 -2.96 1.16 -10.18
N THR A 272 -2.35 1.06 -9.00
CA THR A 272 -2.47 2.09 -7.96
C THR A 272 -1.43 3.18 -8.23
N PHE A 273 -1.73 4.41 -7.82
CA PHE A 273 -0.84 5.54 -8.00
C PHE A 273 -0.31 6.05 -6.66
N SER A 274 0.99 6.32 -6.64
CA SER A 274 1.65 6.99 -5.52
C SER A 274 2.25 8.31 -6.00
N PRO A 275 1.97 9.44 -5.33
CA PRO A 275 2.64 10.69 -5.64
C PRO A 275 4.10 10.64 -5.20
N LEU A 276 4.93 11.51 -5.78
CA LEU A 276 6.26 11.78 -5.27
C LEU A 276 6.14 12.47 -3.91
N HIS A 277 6.96 12.03 -2.95
CA HIS A 277 7.12 12.74 -1.70
C HIS A 277 8.09 13.91 -1.88
N GLU A 278 7.76 15.08 -1.31
CA GLU A 278 8.69 16.19 -1.25
C GLU A 278 9.90 15.80 -0.39
N PRO A 279 11.13 15.95 -0.91
CA PRO A 279 12.31 15.67 -0.11
C PRO A 279 12.47 16.76 0.94
N GLN A 280 12.89 16.36 2.13
CA GLN A 280 13.42 17.30 3.11
C GLN A 280 14.67 17.98 2.51
N GLU A 281 15.05 19.16 3.04
CA GLU A 281 16.21 19.90 2.53
C GLU A 281 17.47 19.01 2.52
N SER A 282 17.92 18.64 1.33
CA SER A 282 19.15 17.91 1.08
C SER A 282 19.87 18.49 -0.13
N GLN A 283 21.17 18.25 -0.23
CA GLN A 283 21.97 18.73 -1.37
C GLN A 283 21.45 18.23 -2.73
N ASN A 284 20.78 17.07 -2.75
CA ASN A 284 20.23 16.43 -3.95
C ASN A 284 18.71 16.62 -4.12
N ALA A 285 18.08 17.40 -3.23
CA ALA A 285 16.63 17.65 -3.27
C ALA A 285 16.17 18.31 -4.60
N TYR A 286 17.08 19.01 -5.31
CA TYR A 286 16.78 19.63 -6.59
C TYR A 286 16.30 18.63 -7.66
N ILE A 287 16.77 17.37 -7.62
CA ILE A 287 16.37 16.32 -8.56
C ILE A 287 14.87 16.02 -8.41
N ILE A 288 14.42 15.87 -7.17
CA ILE A 288 13.01 15.60 -6.87
C ILE A 288 12.17 16.86 -7.09
N LYS A 289 12.65 18.04 -6.67
CA LYS A 289 11.97 19.31 -6.91
C LYS A 289 11.79 19.59 -8.41
N ASP A 290 12.74 19.19 -9.25
CA ASP A 290 12.63 19.32 -10.71
C ASP A 290 11.61 18.30 -11.29
N LEU A 291 11.52 17.10 -10.72
CA LEU A 291 10.48 16.12 -11.06
C LEU A 291 9.09 16.60 -10.62
N ILE A 292 8.97 17.18 -9.42
CA ILE A 292 7.69 17.70 -8.87
C ILE A 292 7.20 18.90 -9.69
N LYS A 293 8.08 19.84 -10.10
CA LYS A 293 7.69 20.97 -10.96
C LYS A 293 7.05 20.57 -12.29
N LYS A 294 7.32 19.36 -12.76
CA LYS A 294 6.68 18.80 -13.95
C LYS A 294 5.27 18.25 -13.67
N ILE A 295 4.86 18.17 -12.40
CA ILE A 295 3.56 17.66 -11.94
C ILE A 295 2.58 18.82 -11.72
N GLU A 296 3.07 20.02 -11.39
CA GLU A 296 2.23 21.21 -11.22
C GLU A 296 1.75 21.70 -12.60
N PRO A 297 0.44 21.98 -12.77
CA PRO A 297 -0.14 22.43 -14.03
C PRO A 297 0.34 23.81 -14.46
#